data_90cb62e62c5f5a8da190400acc82b841
#
_entry.id   90cb62e62c5f5a8da190400acc82b841
#
_cell.length_a   1.000
_cell.length_b   1.000
_cell.length_c   1.000
_cell.angle_alpha   90.00
_cell.angle_beta   90.00
_cell.angle_gamma   90.00
#
_symmetry.space_group_name_H-M   'P 1'
#
loop_
_entity.id
_entity.type
_entity.pdbx_description
1 polymer ?
#
loop_
_entity_poly.entity_id
_entity_poly.type
_entity_poly.pdbx_seq_one_letter_code
_entity_poly.pdbx_strand_id
1 'polypeptide(L)'
;TIVDGNYVGTDAISGFEEVKPMVFAGIYPVDSDDYEDLRSSMEKLQLNDASLVFSPESSSALGFGFRCGFLGMLHLEIIQERLDREFNMAVITTVPNVSYHAYTKKQSDEKIIVNTPSDLPEPSFLDRVEEPYIKASIITKSDFVGPVMNLCIEKRGEITNQTYLTTERVELSFDMPLAEIVFDFYDRLKSISKGYASFDYSPLGFKQSKLIRLDLLLNGNPVDALSALIHFDNAYRMGKKICEKLKELIPRQQFDIPVQAAIGSKIIARETIKAVRKDVTAKCYGGDITRKRKLLEN
;
A
#
# COMPACT_ATOMS: atom_id res chain seq x y z
N THR A 1 32.30 2.33 2.44
CA THR A 1 33.35 2.21 3.48
C THR A 1 33.96 3.58 3.70
N ILE A 2 33.84 4.13 4.90
CA ILE A 2 34.51 5.39 5.27
C ILE A 2 35.93 5.03 5.63
N VAL A 3 36.89 5.55 4.89
CA VAL A 3 38.33 5.36 5.15
C VAL A 3 38.98 6.70 5.45
N ASP A 4 40.01 6.69 6.28
CA ASP A 4 40.84 7.86 6.54
C ASP A 4 41.48 8.33 5.22
N GLY A 5 41.47 9.65 4.93
CA GLY A 5 41.95 10.22 3.66
C GLY A 5 43.39 9.91 3.28
N ASN A 6 44.16 9.29 4.18
CA ASN A 6 45.52 8.79 3.94
C ASN A 6 45.56 7.32 3.46
N TYR A 7 44.42 6.63 3.43
CA TYR A 7 44.33 5.24 2.94
C TYR A 7 43.79 5.22 1.53
N VAL A 8 44.63 4.95 0.55
CA VAL A 8 44.23 4.65 -0.81
C VAL A 8 43.54 3.29 -0.76
N GLY A 9 42.21 3.30 -0.83
CA GLY A 9 41.41 2.11 -0.72
C GLY A 9 41.83 1.05 -1.73
N THR A 10 42.10 -0.11 -1.26
CA THR A 10 42.25 -1.33 -2.03
C THR A 10 40.91 -1.74 -2.59
N ASP A 11 40.91 -2.56 -3.65
CA ASP A 11 39.76 -3.03 -4.38
C ASP A 11 38.55 -3.38 -3.50
N ALA A 12 37.36 -3.03 -3.97
CA ALA A 12 36.11 -3.38 -3.29
C ALA A 12 36.01 -4.91 -3.16
N ILE A 13 35.61 -5.38 -1.96
CA ILE A 13 35.39 -6.81 -1.74
C ILE A 13 34.35 -7.29 -2.74
N SER A 14 34.70 -8.28 -3.56
CA SER A 14 33.80 -8.88 -4.55
C SER A 14 32.67 -9.66 -3.85
N GLY A 15 31.46 -9.62 -4.43
CA GLY A 15 30.31 -10.38 -3.93
C GLY A 15 29.29 -9.57 -3.11
N PHE A 16 29.48 -8.24 -2.99
CA PHE A 16 28.41 -7.37 -2.50
C PHE A 16 27.39 -7.13 -3.62
N GLU A 17 26.18 -7.62 -3.40
CA GLU A 17 25.02 -7.27 -4.23
C GLU A 17 24.28 -6.10 -3.62
N GLU A 18 23.96 -5.09 -4.42
CA GLU A 18 23.07 -4.01 -3.98
C GLU A 18 21.67 -4.58 -3.80
N VAL A 19 21.15 -4.47 -2.60
CA VAL A 19 19.79 -4.91 -2.29
C VAL A 19 18.82 -3.88 -2.87
N LYS A 20 18.03 -4.30 -3.86
CA LYS A 20 17.06 -3.42 -4.53
C LYS A 20 15.79 -3.31 -3.68
N PRO A 21 15.22 -2.10 -3.53
CA PRO A 21 13.94 -1.93 -2.86
C PRO A 21 12.83 -2.65 -3.63
N MET A 22 11.91 -3.26 -2.89
CA MET A 22 10.78 -4.02 -3.45
C MET A 22 9.44 -3.31 -3.21
N VAL A 23 9.37 -2.47 -2.19
CA VAL A 23 8.16 -1.73 -1.79
C VAL A 23 8.47 -0.24 -1.80
N PHE A 24 7.55 0.55 -2.35
CA PHE A 24 7.68 2.00 -2.44
C PHE A 24 6.51 2.67 -1.74
N ALA A 25 6.80 3.70 -0.95
CA ALA A 25 5.79 4.56 -0.33
C ALA A 25 6.29 6.01 -0.29
N GLY A 26 5.35 6.95 -0.34
CA GLY A 26 5.64 8.35 -0.06
C GLY A 26 5.68 8.58 1.45
N ILE A 27 6.66 9.35 1.92
CA ILE A 27 6.76 9.84 3.30
C ILE A 27 6.63 11.36 3.27
N TYR A 28 5.68 11.89 4.02
CA TYR A 28 5.38 13.31 4.08
C TYR A 28 5.39 13.77 5.55
N PRO A 29 5.91 14.98 5.84
CA PRO A 29 5.79 15.53 7.18
C PRO A 29 4.33 15.88 7.48
N VAL A 30 3.93 15.85 8.74
CA VAL A 30 2.59 16.28 9.17
C VAL A 30 2.44 17.78 9.00
N ASP A 31 3.50 18.55 9.31
CA ASP A 31 3.58 19.98 9.04
C ASP A 31 4.48 20.24 7.83
N SER A 32 4.00 21.03 6.89
CA SER A 32 4.75 21.35 5.65
C SER A 32 6.07 22.09 5.92
N ASP A 33 6.17 22.80 7.03
CA ASP A 33 7.36 23.55 7.43
C ASP A 33 8.52 22.62 7.84
N ASP A 34 8.22 21.36 8.24
CA ASP A 34 9.18 20.35 8.66
C ASP A 34 9.87 19.62 7.48
N TYR A 35 9.64 20.03 6.23
CA TYR A 35 10.20 19.34 5.07
C TYR A 35 11.71 19.22 5.06
N GLU A 36 12.44 20.32 5.38
CA GLU A 36 13.92 20.33 5.42
C GLU A 36 14.46 19.48 6.59
N ASP A 37 13.76 19.46 7.72
CA ASP A 37 14.12 18.64 8.86
C ASP A 37 13.88 17.14 8.55
N LEU A 38 12.80 16.82 7.84
CA LEU A 38 12.56 15.47 7.32
C LEU A 38 13.68 15.04 6.37
N ARG A 39 14.10 15.92 5.44
CA ARG A 39 15.19 15.65 4.51
C ARG A 39 16.48 15.32 5.25
N SER A 40 16.86 16.18 6.21
CA SER A 40 18.06 15.98 7.04
C SER A 40 18.01 14.67 7.81
N SER A 41 16.84 14.29 8.34
CA SER A 41 16.61 13.06 9.06
C SER A 41 16.75 11.84 8.16
N MET A 42 16.18 11.88 6.94
CA MET A 42 16.30 10.82 5.95
C MET A 42 17.74 10.62 5.48
N GLU A 43 18.49 11.70 5.25
CA GLU A 43 19.92 11.63 4.91
C GLU A 43 20.74 10.96 6.02
N LYS A 44 20.46 11.27 7.30
CA LYS A 44 21.12 10.64 8.45
C LYS A 44 20.76 9.16 8.58
N LEU A 45 19.48 8.80 8.35
CA LEU A 45 19.05 7.40 8.35
C LEU A 45 19.75 6.58 7.25
N GLN A 46 19.89 7.15 6.05
CA GLN A 46 20.55 6.50 4.92
C GLN A 46 22.03 6.19 5.19
N LEU A 47 22.72 6.98 6.03
CA LEU A 47 24.09 6.69 6.43
C LEU A 47 24.22 5.37 7.20
N ASN A 48 23.18 4.98 7.93
CA ASN A 48 23.13 3.76 8.73
C ASN A 48 22.40 2.61 8.01
N ASP A 49 21.61 2.95 7.02
CA ASP A 49 20.80 2.00 6.26
C ASP A 49 20.95 2.23 4.76
N ALA A 50 21.91 1.52 4.16
CA ALA A 50 22.22 1.62 2.74
C ALA A 50 21.08 1.10 1.82
N SER A 51 20.10 0.38 2.37
CA SER A 51 18.94 -0.14 1.61
C SER A 51 17.82 0.89 1.48
N LEU A 52 17.83 1.96 2.28
CA LEU A 52 16.89 3.06 2.18
C LEU A 52 17.25 3.96 1.00
N VAL A 53 16.38 3.97 0.01
CA VAL A 53 16.48 4.86 -1.16
C VAL A 53 15.34 5.86 -1.11
N PHE A 54 15.62 7.13 -1.32
CA PHE A 54 14.58 8.15 -1.37
C PHE A 54 14.87 9.22 -2.43
N SER A 55 13.81 9.81 -2.94
CA SER A 55 13.83 10.92 -3.90
C SER A 55 12.72 11.91 -3.57
N PRO A 56 12.89 13.21 -3.84
CA PRO A 56 11.84 14.20 -3.64
C PRO A 56 10.57 13.85 -4.43
N GLU A 57 9.43 14.02 -3.78
CA GLU A 57 8.10 13.83 -4.36
C GLU A 57 7.17 14.94 -3.88
N SER A 58 6.14 15.26 -4.68
CA SER A 58 5.08 16.19 -4.28
C SER A 58 3.72 15.56 -4.49
N SER A 59 2.83 15.76 -3.54
CA SER A 59 1.43 15.34 -3.58
C SER A 59 0.53 16.56 -3.54
N SER A 60 -0.54 16.54 -4.33
CA SER A 60 -1.54 17.61 -4.31
C SER A 60 -2.29 17.71 -2.97
N ALA A 61 -2.38 16.59 -2.25
CA ALA A 61 -3.06 16.50 -0.97
C ALA A 61 -2.14 16.70 0.24
N LEU A 62 -0.86 16.26 0.16
CA LEU A 62 0.07 16.21 1.30
C LEU A 62 1.24 17.22 1.17
N GLY A 63 1.39 17.88 0.03
CA GLY A 63 2.48 18.82 -0.21
C GLY A 63 3.79 18.14 -0.60
N PHE A 64 4.92 18.68 -0.11
CA PHE A 64 6.25 18.15 -0.41
C PHE A 64 6.64 17.03 0.55
N GLY A 65 7.27 15.99 0.03
CA GLY A 65 7.74 14.82 0.76
C GLY A 65 8.79 14.04 -0.03
N PHE A 66 8.93 12.75 0.29
CA PHE A 66 9.90 11.88 -0.34
C PHE A 66 9.26 10.58 -0.77
N ARG A 67 9.53 10.14 -1.99
CA ARG A 67 9.30 8.78 -2.44
C ARG A 67 10.41 7.90 -1.94
N CYS A 68 10.07 6.92 -1.10
CA CYS A 68 11.03 6.03 -0.45
C CYS A 68 10.88 4.61 -0.95
N GLY A 69 12.01 3.93 -1.12
CA GLY A 69 12.08 2.52 -1.45
C GLY A 69 12.52 1.70 -0.23
N PHE A 70 11.81 0.62 0.05
CA PHE A 70 11.99 -0.25 1.21
C PHE A 70 12.15 -1.71 0.79
N LEU A 71 12.80 -2.51 1.63
CA LEU A 71 12.91 -3.96 1.42
C LEU A 71 11.58 -4.71 1.61
N GLY A 72 10.67 -4.13 2.39
CA GLY A 72 9.36 -4.67 2.70
C GLY A 72 8.63 -3.82 3.74
N MET A 73 7.45 -4.26 4.18
CA MET A 73 6.63 -3.52 5.14
C MET A 73 7.32 -3.32 6.48
N LEU A 74 7.98 -4.33 7.02
CA LEU A 74 8.70 -4.21 8.29
C LEU A 74 9.80 -3.13 8.21
N HIS A 75 10.50 -3.03 7.09
CA HIS A 75 11.52 -1.99 6.89
C HIS A 75 10.87 -0.59 6.90
N LEU A 76 9.72 -0.41 6.23
CA LEU A 76 8.96 0.84 6.27
C LEU A 76 8.55 1.20 7.71
N GLU A 77 8.01 0.26 8.46
CA GLU A 77 7.60 0.47 9.86
C GLU A 77 8.79 0.84 10.75
N ILE A 78 9.94 0.19 10.57
CA ILE A 78 11.18 0.51 11.30
C ILE A 78 11.64 1.94 10.99
N ILE A 79 11.66 2.34 9.73
CA ILE A 79 12.06 3.70 9.33
C ILE A 79 11.07 4.73 9.90
N GLN A 80 9.78 4.48 9.85
CA GLN A 80 8.77 5.35 10.44
C GLN A 80 8.94 5.51 11.96
N GLU A 81 9.16 4.40 12.66
CA GLU A 81 9.40 4.38 14.10
C GLU A 81 10.70 5.12 14.47
N ARG A 82 11.75 4.98 13.66
CA ARG A 82 13.01 5.69 13.86
C ARG A 82 12.88 7.21 13.62
N LEU A 83 12.10 7.63 12.62
CA LEU A 83 11.80 9.04 12.40
C LEU A 83 11.09 9.65 13.60
N ASP A 84 10.11 8.95 14.17
CA ASP A 84 9.39 9.39 15.37
C ASP A 84 10.33 9.44 16.61
N ARG A 85 11.03 8.34 16.91
CA ARG A 85 11.81 8.21 18.16
C ARG A 85 13.16 8.93 18.16
N GLU A 86 13.92 8.87 17.04
CA GLU A 86 15.27 9.42 16.98
C GLU A 86 15.26 10.90 16.60
N PHE A 87 14.29 11.32 15.78
CA PHE A 87 14.21 12.67 15.22
C PHE A 87 12.97 13.46 15.69
N ASN A 88 12.09 12.86 16.50
CA ASN A 88 10.82 13.44 16.95
C ASN A 88 9.98 13.98 15.79
N MET A 89 10.00 13.25 14.66
CA MET A 89 9.34 13.64 13.42
C MET A 89 8.14 12.73 13.13
N ALA A 90 6.95 13.27 13.30
CA ALA A 90 5.71 12.60 12.90
C ALA A 90 5.54 12.68 11.38
N VAL A 91 5.32 11.53 10.74
CA VAL A 91 5.20 11.44 9.29
C VAL A 91 3.92 10.75 8.86
N ILE A 92 3.43 11.14 7.67
CA ILE A 92 2.33 10.48 6.98
C ILE A 92 2.91 9.62 5.87
N THR A 93 2.54 8.33 5.85
CA THR A 93 2.94 7.41 4.79
C THR A 93 1.77 7.17 3.83
N THR A 94 2.05 7.19 2.53
CA THR A 94 1.06 6.79 1.52
C THR A 94 0.90 5.27 1.47
N VAL A 95 -0.10 4.80 0.73
CA VAL A 95 -0.31 3.36 0.50
C VAL A 95 0.94 2.77 -0.16
N PRO A 96 1.58 1.76 0.47
CA PRO A 96 2.73 1.11 -0.13
C PRO A 96 2.38 0.43 -1.45
N ASN A 97 3.27 0.56 -2.43
CA ASN A 97 3.14 -0.06 -3.75
C ASN A 97 4.41 -0.79 -4.13
N VAL A 98 4.30 -1.73 -5.06
CA VAL A 98 5.45 -2.34 -5.74
C VAL A 98 5.74 -1.56 -7.03
N SER A 99 6.91 -1.76 -7.61
CA SER A 99 7.25 -1.19 -8.92
C SER A 99 6.61 -2.01 -10.04
N TYR A 100 5.88 -1.36 -10.93
CA TYR A 100 5.25 -1.97 -12.10
C TYR A 100 5.92 -1.53 -13.39
N HIS A 101 5.75 -2.31 -14.45
CA HIS A 101 6.16 -1.94 -15.79
C HIS A 101 4.93 -1.68 -16.67
N ALA A 102 4.84 -0.49 -17.23
CA ALA A 102 3.79 -0.14 -18.19
C ALA A 102 4.38 0.02 -19.58
N TYR A 103 3.62 -0.39 -20.58
CA TYR A 103 3.95 -0.27 -21.98
C TYR A 103 2.85 0.47 -22.71
N THR A 104 3.22 1.40 -23.59
CA THR A 104 2.26 2.19 -24.36
C THR A 104 2.13 1.68 -25.79
N LYS A 105 0.94 1.88 -26.39
CA LYS A 105 0.65 1.48 -27.77
C LYS A 105 1.55 2.13 -28.81
N LYS A 106 2.14 3.30 -28.51
CA LYS A 106 3.03 4.02 -29.42
C LYS A 106 4.47 3.50 -29.37
N GLN A 107 4.89 2.98 -28.23
CA GLN A 107 6.26 2.52 -27.95
C GLN A 107 6.15 1.21 -27.15
N SER A 108 5.73 0.14 -27.82
CA SER A 108 5.52 -1.18 -27.18
C SER A 108 6.78 -1.80 -26.59
N ASP A 109 7.96 -1.35 -27.02
CA ASP A 109 9.25 -1.87 -26.57
C ASP A 109 9.90 -1.01 -25.49
N GLU A 110 9.39 0.22 -25.26
CA GLU A 110 9.90 1.10 -24.20
C GLU A 110 9.11 0.90 -22.91
N LYS A 111 9.83 0.45 -21.90
CA LYS A 111 9.32 0.18 -20.57
C LYS A 111 9.25 1.46 -19.74
N ILE A 112 8.06 1.81 -19.26
CA ILE A 112 7.83 2.87 -18.28
C ILE A 112 7.79 2.22 -16.91
N ILE A 113 8.65 2.65 -15.98
CA ILE A 113 8.64 2.20 -14.59
C ILE A 113 7.60 3.03 -13.84
N VAL A 114 6.61 2.35 -13.26
CA VAL A 114 5.50 2.95 -12.52
C VAL A 114 5.67 2.62 -11.03
N ASN A 115 6.13 3.60 -10.27
CA ASN A 115 6.29 3.48 -8.82
C ASN A 115 5.13 4.12 -8.07
N THR A 116 4.44 5.09 -8.68
CA THR A 116 3.25 5.73 -8.12
C THR A 116 2.02 5.46 -8.98
N PRO A 117 0.82 5.41 -8.41
CA PRO A 117 -0.40 5.28 -9.19
C PRO A 117 -0.60 6.41 -10.21
N SER A 118 -0.02 7.59 -9.94
CA SER A 118 -0.10 8.76 -10.82
C SER A 118 0.77 8.62 -12.08
N ASP A 119 1.83 7.82 -12.03
CA ASP A 119 2.72 7.57 -13.17
C ASP A 119 2.12 6.63 -14.21
N LEU A 120 1.01 5.96 -13.87
CA LEU A 120 0.35 5.05 -14.81
C LEU A 120 -0.26 5.86 -15.97
N PRO A 121 0.13 5.56 -17.24
CA PRO A 121 -0.48 6.18 -18.40
C PRO A 121 -2.00 5.97 -18.46
N GLU A 122 -2.70 6.90 -19.08
CA GLU A 122 -4.15 6.74 -19.28
C GLU A 122 -4.48 5.42 -20.01
N PRO A 123 -5.59 4.77 -19.67
CA PRO A 123 -5.99 3.48 -20.26
C PRO A 123 -6.08 3.49 -21.79
N SER A 124 -6.34 4.66 -22.41
CA SER A 124 -6.41 4.86 -23.86
C SER A 124 -5.06 4.64 -24.57
N PHE A 125 -3.96 5.01 -23.91
CA PHE A 125 -2.60 4.88 -24.43
C PHE A 125 -1.89 3.61 -23.96
N LEU A 126 -2.45 2.94 -22.94
CA LEU A 126 -1.87 1.76 -22.33
C LEU A 126 -2.04 0.53 -23.25
N ASP A 127 -0.97 -0.20 -23.47
CA ASP A 127 -0.97 -1.50 -24.17
C ASP A 127 -1.09 -2.64 -23.16
N ARG A 128 -0.10 -2.76 -22.27
CA ARG A 128 -0.05 -3.76 -21.22
C ARG A 128 0.64 -3.22 -19.98
N VAL A 129 0.32 -3.84 -18.83
CA VAL A 129 1.01 -3.62 -17.57
C VAL A 129 1.53 -4.95 -17.07
N GLU A 130 2.75 -4.93 -16.54
CA GLU A 130 3.40 -6.09 -15.96
C GLU A 130 3.64 -5.83 -14.47
N GLU A 131 3.33 -6.83 -13.64
CA GLU A 131 3.58 -6.78 -12.20
C GLU A 131 4.72 -7.74 -11.81
N PRO A 132 5.48 -7.42 -10.77
CA PRO A 132 6.53 -8.29 -10.27
C PRO A 132 5.93 -9.55 -9.63
N TYR A 133 6.43 -10.70 -10.06
CA TYR A 133 6.12 -12.02 -9.51
C TYR A 133 7.27 -12.56 -8.71
N ILE A 134 6.93 -13.36 -7.73
CA ILE A 134 7.88 -14.10 -6.90
C ILE A 134 7.59 -15.59 -6.99
N LYS A 135 8.63 -16.38 -6.79
CA LYS A 135 8.52 -17.78 -6.48
C LYS A 135 8.53 -17.93 -4.95
N ALA A 136 7.38 -18.28 -4.40
CA ALA A 136 7.17 -18.48 -2.98
C ALA A 136 7.34 -19.94 -2.60
N SER A 137 8.07 -20.24 -1.52
CA SER A 137 8.18 -21.55 -0.89
C SER A 137 7.62 -21.48 0.52
N ILE A 138 6.63 -22.32 0.81
CA ILE A 138 5.95 -22.38 2.11
C ILE A 138 6.10 -23.80 2.66
N ILE A 139 6.80 -23.92 3.79
CA ILE A 139 6.91 -25.19 4.50
C ILE A 139 5.94 -25.19 5.67
N THR A 140 5.03 -26.14 5.71
CA THR A 140 4.01 -26.24 6.75
C THR A 140 3.74 -27.69 7.16
N LYS A 141 2.96 -27.89 8.23
CA LYS A 141 2.46 -29.23 8.58
C LYS A 141 1.35 -29.66 7.63
N SER A 142 1.22 -30.97 7.42
CA SER A 142 0.19 -31.60 6.56
C SER A 142 -1.22 -31.12 6.88
N ASP A 143 -1.55 -30.90 8.16
CA ASP A 143 -2.86 -30.45 8.62
C ASP A 143 -3.24 -29.05 8.10
N PHE A 144 -2.26 -28.19 7.81
CA PHE A 144 -2.48 -26.81 7.36
C PHE A 144 -2.34 -26.60 5.86
N VAL A 145 -2.04 -27.65 5.08
CA VAL A 145 -1.88 -27.57 3.62
C VAL A 145 -3.11 -26.95 2.96
N GLY A 146 -4.32 -27.44 3.27
CA GLY A 146 -5.56 -26.93 2.70
C GLY A 146 -5.80 -25.43 2.98
N PRO A 147 -5.79 -24.97 4.23
CA PRO A 147 -5.89 -23.56 4.55
C PRO A 147 -4.83 -22.67 3.91
N VAL A 148 -3.56 -23.13 3.87
CA VAL A 148 -2.46 -22.38 3.23
C VAL A 148 -2.67 -22.29 1.71
N MET A 149 -3.04 -23.38 1.04
CA MET A 149 -3.35 -23.37 -0.39
C MET A 149 -4.48 -22.40 -0.70
N ASN A 150 -5.56 -22.41 0.06
CA ASN A 150 -6.68 -21.48 -0.12
C ASN A 150 -6.25 -20.03 0.03
N LEU A 151 -5.41 -19.71 1.03
CA LEU A 151 -4.85 -18.37 1.18
C LEU A 151 -4.04 -17.95 -0.05
N CYS A 152 -3.15 -18.81 -0.54
CA CYS A 152 -2.33 -18.50 -1.72
C CYS A 152 -3.18 -18.30 -2.98
N ILE A 153 -4.22 -19.12 -3.20
CA ILE A 153 -5.15 -18.98 -4.32
C ILE A 153 -5.95 -17.68 -4.21
N GLU A 154 -6.44 -17.33 -3.01
CA GLU A 154 -7.10 -16.03 -2.77
C GLU A 154 -6.22 -14.85 -3.12
N LYS A 155 -4.91 -14.99 -2.92
CA LYS A 155 -3.86 -14.02 -3.26
C LYS A 155 -3.30 -14.20 -4.68
N ARG A 156 -4.08 -14.77 -5.58
CA ARG A 156 -3.72 -14.99 -7.00
C ARG A 156 -2.46 -15.86 -7.20
N GLY A 157 -2.12 -16.69 -6.23
CA GLY A 157 -1.00 -17.61 -6.33
C GLY A 157 -1.34 -18.82 -7.21
N GLU A 158 -0.40 -19.17 -8.09
CA GLU A 158 -0.45 -20.36 -8.92
C GLU A 158 0.46 -21.42 -8.32
N ILE A 159 -0.08 -22.60 -7.97
CA ILE A 159 0.71 -23.69 -7.43
C ILE A 159 1.62 -24.27 -8.51
N THR A 160 2.91 -24.32 -8.23
CA THR A 160 3.91 -24.89 -9.15
C THR A 160 4.40 -26.27 -8.71
N ASN A 161 4.50 -26.49 -7.40
CA ASN A 161 4.95 -27.78 -6.88
C ASN A 161 4.42 -28.02 -5.45
N GLN A 162 4.29 -29.30 -5.09
CA GLN A 162 4.00 -29.76 -3.74
C GLN A 162 4.89 -30.96 -3.43
N THR A 163 5.75 -30.86 -2.42
CA THR A 163 6.69 -31.90 -2.03
C THR A 163 6.53 -32.27 -0.57
N TYR A 164 6.40 -33.52 -0.27
CA TYR A 164 6.42 -34.04 1.12
C TYR A 164 7.86 -34.19 1.58
N LEU A 165 8.31 -33.32 2.47
CA LEU A 165 9.66 -33.41 3.06
C LEU A 165 9.73 -34.53 4.09
N THR A 166 8.67 -34.72 4.86
CA THR A 166 8.46 -35.81 5.81
C THR A 166 6.97 -36.18 5.82
N THR A 167 6.58 -37.20 6.58
CA THR A 167 5.16 -37.56 6.77
C THR A 167 4.32 -36.44 7.34
N GLU A 168 4.92 -35.47 8.06
CA GLU A 168 4.22 -34.38 8.72
C GLU A 168 4.48 -33.02 8.09
N ARG A 169 5.50 -32.87 7.24
CA ARG A 169 5.90 -31.57 6.66
C ARG A 169 5.82 -31.60 5.15
N VAL A 170 5.18 -30.55 4.62
CA VAL A 170 4.96 -30.35 3.20
C VAL A 170 5.53 -29.00 2.79
N GLU A 171 6.27 -28.98 1.70
CA GLU A 171 6.67 -27.77 0.99
C GLU A 171 5.71 -27.51 -0.16
N LEU A 172 5.18 -26.30 -0.20
CA LEU A 172 4.30 -25.79 -1.25
C LEU A 172 5.03 -24.67 -1.99
N SER A 173 5.17 -24.82 -3.29
CA SER A 173 5.77 -23.79 -4.15
C SER A 173 4.68 -23.11 -4.97
N PHE A 174 4.70 -21.78 -4.98
CA PHE A 174 3.75 -20.95 -5.72
C PHE A 174 4.47 -19.87 -6.52
N ASP A 175 3.93 -19.54 -7.68
CA ASP A 175 4.19 -18.26 -8.35
C ASP A 175 3.13 -17.27 -7.89
N MET A 176 3.54 -16.15 -7.30
CA MET A 176 2.62 -15.17 -6.70
C MET A 176 3.00 -13.74 -7.09
N PRO A 177 2.01 -12.85 -7.26
CA PRO A 177 2.30 -11.42 -7.40
C PRO A 177 2.85 -10.85 -6.08
N LEU A 178 3.95 -10.11 -6.16
CA LEU A 178 4.59 -9.51 -4.98
C LEU A 178 3.62 -8.55 -4.25
N ALA A 179 2.80 -7.80 -4.98
CA ALA A 179 1.84 -6.86 -4.40
C ALA A 179 0.83 -7.50 -3.42
N GLU A 180 0.49 -8.76 -3.63
CA GLU A 180 -0.47 -9.46 -2.75
C GLU A 180 0.14 -9.93 -1.42
N ILE A 181 1.48 -9.92 -1.31
CA ILE A 181 2.21 -10.38 -0.13
C ILE A 181 2.54 -9.21 0.80
N VAL A 182 2.72 -8.03 0.23
CA VAL A 182 3.20 -6.83 0.93
C VAL A 182 2.37 -6.48 2.17
N PHE A 183 1.05 -6.70 2.15
CA PHE A 183 0.18 -6.24 3.23
C PHE A 183 -0.05 -7.28 4.34
N ASP A 184 -1.08 -8.08 4.22
CA ASP A 184 -1.62 -8.92 5.30
C ASP A 184 -1.29 -10.41 5.17
N PHE A 185 -0.52 -10.79 4.14
CA PHE A 185 -0.26 -12.20 3.83
C PHE A 185 0.46 -12.93 4.96
N TYR A 186 1.51 -12.34 5.51
CA TYR A 186 2.31 -12.94 6.59
C TYR A 186 1.51 -13.19 7.85
N ASP A 187 0.72 -12.21 8.26
CA ASP A 187 -0.11 -12.31 9.48
C ASP A 187 -1.21 -13.35 9.31
N ARG A 188 -1.82 -13.40 8.13
CA ARG A 188 -2.80 -14.42 7.78
C ARG A 188 -2.16 -15.81 7.73
N LEU A 189 -0.97 -15.95 7.11
CA LEU A 189 -0.24 -17.21 7.05
C LEU A 189 0.10 -17.73 8.44
N LYS A 190 0.61 -16.88 9.33
CA LYS A 190 0.88 -17.22 10.72
C LYS A 190 -0.39 -17.65 11.45
N SER A 191 -1.47 -16.89 11.29
CA SER A 191 -2.74 -17.16 11.96
C SER A 191 -3.32 -18.52 11.55
N ILE A 192 -3.45 -18.82 10.25
CA ILE A 192 -4.05 -20.05 9.75
C ILE A 192 -3.19 -21.29 10.02
N SER A 193 -1.87 -21.12 10.05
CA SER A 193 -0.92 -22.20 10.34
C SER A 193 -0.57 -22.34 11.82
N LYS A 194 -1.16 -21.50 12.68
CA LYS A 194 -0.82 -21.42 14.12
C LYS A 194 0.68 -21.26 14.37
N GLY A 195 1.38 -20.55 13.49
CA GLY A 195 2.82 -20.34 13.54
C GLY A 195 3.68 -21.47 13.00
N TYR A 196 3.10 -22.54 12.43
CA TYR A 196 3.84 -23.69 11.89
C TYR A 196 4.25 -23.54 10.43
N ALA A 197 3.88 -22.44 9.75
CA ALA A 197 4.34 -22.18 8.40
C ALA A 197 5.58 -21.28 8.40
N SER A 198 6.60 -21.69 7.65
CA SER A 198 7.70 -20.82 7.24
C SER A 198 7.48 -20.38 5.80
N PHE A 199 7.87 -19.17 5.48
CA PHE A 199 7.70 -18.56 4.16
C PHE A 199 9.03 -17.97 3.70
N ASP A 200 9.44 -18.36 2.52
CA ASP A 200 10.58 -17.79 1.81
C ASP A 200 10.18 -17.48 0.37
N TYR A 201 10.83 -16.52 -0.26
CA TYR A 201 10.54 -16.16 -1.64
C TYR A 201 11.76 -15.61 -2.38
N SER A 202 11.75 -15.79 -3.68
CA SER A 202 12.74 -15.24 -4.60
C SER A 202 12.06 -14.53 -5.77
N PRO A 203 12.67 -13.47 -6.33
CA PRO A 203 12.13 -12.80 -7.51
C PRO A 203 12.04 -13.76 -8.70
N LEU A 204 10.88 -13.78 -9.37
CA LEU A 204 10.65 -14.58 -10.57
C LEU A 204 10.74 -13.74 -11.86
N GLY A 205 10.52 -12.42 -11.75
CA GLY A 205 10.44 -11.51 -12.88
C GLY A 205 9.09 -10.82 -12.96
N PHE A 206 8.74 -10.34 -14.16
CA PHE A 206 7.50 -9.62 -14.39
C PHE A 206 6.55 -10.44 -15.25
N LYS A 207 5.26 -10.46 -14.91
CA LYS A 207 4.20 -11.09 -15.70
C LYS A 207 3.12 -10.07 -16.01
N GLN A 208 2.54 -10.14 -17.21
CA GLN A 208 1.42 -9.29 -17.61
C GLN A 208 0.21 -9.52 -16.70
N SER A 209 -0.42 -8.43 -16.28
CA SER A 209 -1.59 -8.47 -15.41
C SER A 209 -2.60 -7.37 -15.74
N LYS A 210 -3.88 -7.62 -15.39
CA LYS A 210 -4.97 -6.65 -15.58
C LYS A 210 -5.04 -5.67 -14.42
N LEU A 211 -4.04 -4.78 -14.35
CA LEU A 211 -3.96 -3.76 -13.31
C LEU A 211 -4.72 -2.51 -13.73
N ILE A 212 -5.32 -1.87 -12.75
CA ILE A 212 -6.05 -0.61 -12.89
C ILE A 212 -5.71 0.32 -11.75
N ARG A 213 -5.84 1.62 -12.00
CA ARG A 213 -5.78 2.64 -10.97
C ARG A 213 -7.13 2.78 -10.30
N LEU A 214 -7.16 2.58 -8.99
CA LEU A 214 -8.29 2.88 -8.14
C LEU A 214 -8.08 4.25 -7.51
N ASP A 215 -8.94 5.20 -7.84
CA ASP A 215 -8.93 6.54 -7.28
C ASP A 215 -9.99 6.65 -6.19
N LEU A 216 -9.63 7.32 -5.09
CA LEU A 216 -10.57 7.65 -4.02
C LEU A 216 -10.92 9.14 -4.08
N LEU A 217 -12.21 9.42 -4.07
CA LEU A 217 -12.74 10.78 -4.09
C LEU A 217 -13.41 11.09 -2.75
N LEU A 218 -13.03 12.19 -2.15
CA LEU A 218 -13.69 12.77 -0.98
C LEU A 218 -14.41 14.05 -1.41
N ASN A 219 -15.71 14.07 -1.21
CA ASN A 219 -16.57 15.18 -1.64
C ASN A 219 -16.42 15.55 -3.13
N GLY A 220 -16.19 14.53 -3.97
CA GLY A 220 -15.99 14.68 -5.41
C GLY A 220 -14.56 15.01 -5.85
N ASN A 221 -13.65 15.32 -4.91
CA ASN A 221 -12.27 15.64 -5.21
C ASN A 221 -11.39 14.37 -5.07
N PRO A 222 -10.55 14.05 -6.05
CA PRO A 222 -9.63 12.93 -5.96
C PRO A 222 -8.54 13.21 -4.91
N VAL A 223 -8.17 12.18 -4.16
CA VAL A 223 -7.09 12.19 -3.18
C VAL A 223 -6.01 11.25 -3.67
N ASP A 224 -4.94 11.79 -4.22
CA ASP A 224 -3.83 11.05 -4.82
C ASP A 224 -3.11 10.13 -3.82
N ALA A 225 -2.94 10.59 -2.58
CA ALA A 225 -2.32 9.82 -1.50
C ALA A 225 -3.04 8.49 -1.16
N LEU A 226 -4.32 8.39 -1.50
CA LEU A 226 -5.15 7.20 -1.28
C LEU A 226 -5.36 6.38 -2.56
N SER A 227 -4.85 6.84 -3.71
CA SER A 227 -4.92 6.08 -4.96
C SER A 227 -4.01 4.85 -4.90
N ALA A 228 -4.44 3.75 -5.50
CA ALA A 228 -3.70 2.49 -5.51
C ALA A 228 -3.79 1.79 -6.87
N LEU A 229 -2.72 1.06 -7.23
CA LEU A 229 -2.74 0.14 -8.36
C LEU A 229 -3.16 -1.24 -7.86
N ILE A 230 -4.24 -1.75 -8.41
CA ILE A 230 -4.84 -3.03 -7.97
C ILE A 230 -5.28 -3.86 -9.16
N HIS A 231 -5.39 -5.17 -8.94
CA HIS A 231 -5.94 -6.07 -9.96
C HIS A 231 -7.43 -5.80 -10.18
N PHE A 232 -7.88 -5.83 -11.44
CA PHE A 232 -9.25 -5.51 -11.84
C PHE A 232 -10.30 -6.30 -11.05
N ASP A 233 -10.09 -7.61 -10.85
CA ASP A 233 -11.05 -8.48 -10.17
C ASP A 233 -11.23 -8.13 -8.68
N ASN A 234 -10.22 -7.52 -8.04
CA ASN A 234 -10.25 -7.10 -6.66
C ASN A 234 -10.77 -5.66 -6.45
N ALA A 235 -10.93 -4.90 -7.53
CA ALA A 235 -11.22 -3.47 -7.48
C ALA A 235 -12.47 -3.11 -6.68
N TYR A 236 -13.59 -3.78 -6.97
CA TYR A 236 -14.84 -3.52 -6.28
C TYR A 236 -14.77 -3.85 -4.79
N ARG A 237 -14.22 -5.03 -4.45
CA ARG A 237 -14.06 -5.48 -3.05
C ARG A 237 -13.20 -4.53 -2.25
N MET A 238 -12.04 -4.15 -2.82
CA MET A 238 -11.10 -3.23 -2.19
C MET A 238 -11.68 -1.83 -2.06
N GLY A 239 -12.25 -1.28 -3.14
CA GLY A 239 -12.87 0.04 -3.13
C GLY A 239 -13.99 0.16 -2.11
N LYS A 240 -14.87 -0.86 -2.01
CA LYS A 240 -15.93 -0.91 -1.02
C LYS A 240 -15.38 -0.93 0.41
N LYS A 241 -14.40 -1.81 0.69
CA LYS A 241 -13.76 -1.93 2.01
C LYS A 241 -13.10 -0.62 2.45
N ILE A 242 -12.41 0.08 1.53
CA ILE A 242 -11.77 1.36 1.83
C ILE A 242 -12.82 2.44 2.10
N CYS A 243 -13.89 2.53 1.28
CA CYS A 243 -14.98 3.49 1.51
C CYS A 243 -15.66 3.28 2.87
N GLU A 244 -15.93 2.01 3.26
CA GLU A 244 -16.49 1.66 4.57
C GLU A 244 -15.55 2.09 5.70
N LYS A 245 -14.26 1.79 5.59
CA LYS A 245 -13.24 2.19 6.58
C LYS A 245 -13.11 3.70 6.72
N LEU A 246 -13.05 4.43 5.60
CA LEU A 246 -12.99 5.89 5.63
C LEU A 246 -14.24 6.50 6.27
N LYS A 247 -15.42 5.92 6.02
CA LYS A 247 -16.66 6.36 6.68
C LYS A 247 -16.63 6.16 8.20
N GLU A 248 -15.95 5.12 8.70
CA GLU A 248 -15.77 4.89 10.14
C GLU A 248 -14.75 5.86 10.76
N LEU A 249 -13.65 6.12 10.06
CA LEU A 249 -12.52 6.89 10.57
C LEU A 249 -12.74 8.41 10.49
N ILE A 250 -13.36 8.89 9.41
CA ILE A 250 -13.57 10.32 9.21
C ILE A 250 -14.71 10.81 10.12
N PRO A 251 -14.45 11.80 11.00
CA PRO A 251 -15.48 12.33 11.88
C PRO A 251 -16.57 13.07 11.09
N ARG A 252 -17.80 12.97 11.56
CA ARG A 252 -18.94 13.65 10.94
C ARG A 252 -18.77 15.16 11.00
N GLN A 253 -19.03 15.83 9.90
CA GLN A 253 -19.03 17.28 9.75
C GLN A 253 -20.46 17.84 9.74
N GLN A 254 -20.60 19.15 9.53
CA GLN A 254 -21.91 19.82 9.40
C GLN A 254 -22.61 19.57 8.07
N PHE A 255 -21.91 18.95 7.11
CA PHE A 255 -22.41 18.59 5.79
C PHE A 255 -22.12 17.12 5.47
N ASP A 256 -22.85 16.57 4.51
CA ASP A 256 -22.66 15.20 4.06
C ASP A 256 -21.39 15.09 3.21
N ILE A 257 -20.52 14.13 3.53
CA ILE A 257 -19.29 13.86 2.77
C ILE A 257 -19.46 12.54 2.02
N PRO A 258 -19.61 12.56 0.68
CA PRO A 258 -19.55 11.35 -0.13
C PRO A 258 -18.11 10.87 -0.22
N VAL A 259 -17.88 9.60 0.10
CA VAL A 259 -16.64 8.86 -0.10
C VAL A 259 -16.88 7.90 -1.26
N GLN A 260 -16.09 8.00 -2.32
CA GLN A 260 -16.31 7.26 -3.55
C GLN A 260 -15.01 6.60 -3.99
N ALA A 261 -15.12 5.38 -4.49
CA ALA A 261 -14.03 4.69 -5.19
C ALA A 261 -14.36 4.65 -6.67
N ALA A 262 -13.42 5.05 -7.52
CA ALA A 262 -13.60 5.16 -8.96
C ALA A 262 -12.47 4.50 -9.75
N ILE A 263 -12.80 4.01 -10.94
CA ILE A 263 -11.86 3.56 -11.96
C ILE A 263 -12.01 4.50 -13.15
N GLY A 264 -11.05 5.40 -13.33
CA GLY A 264 -11.19 6.50 -14.27
C GLY A 264 -12.42 7.36 -13.94
N SER A 265 -13.37 7.48 -14.86
CA SER A 265 -14.61 8.24 -14.65
C SER A 265 -15.75 7.44 -13.98
N LYS A 266 -15.60 6.11 -13.84
CA LYS A 266 -16.65 5.24 -13.33
C LYS A 266 -16.54 5.03 -11.83
N ILE A 267 -17.54 5.47 -11.07
CA ILE A 267 -17.66 5.18 -9.64
C ILE A 267 -18.11 3.73 -9.48
N ILE A 268 -17.33 2.94 -8.71
CA ILE A 268 -17.59 1.52 -8.45
C ILE A 268 -18.14 1.27 -7.04
N ALA A 269 -17.79 2.11 -6.07
CA ALA A 269 -18.29 2.03 -4.71
C ALA A 269 -18.53 3.43 -4.15
N ARG A 270 -19.53 3.58 -3.28
CA ARG A 270 -19.86 4.85 -2.65
C ARG A 270 -20.39 4.61 -1.24
N GLU A 271 -19.87 5.38 -0.30
CA GLU A 271 -20.41 5.53 1.05
C GLU A 271 -20.62 7.03 1.33
N THR A 272 -21.49 7.33 2.30
CA THR A 272 -21.75 8.73 2.68
C THR A 272 -21.64 8.89 4.19
N ILE A 273 -20.79 9.81 4.61
CA ILE A 273 -20.68 10.25 5.99
C ILE A 273 -21.73 11.32 6.17
N LYS A 274 -22.79 10.99 6.94
CA LYS A 274 -23.90 11.92 7.15
C LYS A 274 -23.50 13.06 8.08
N ALA A 275 -24.02 14.26 7.77
CA ALA A 275 -23.85 15.42 8.62
C ALA A 275 -24.32 15.20 10.06
N VAL A 276 -23.68 15.90 10.99
CA VAL A 276 -24.17 16.02 12.36
C VAL A 276 -25.41 16.90 12.34
N ARG A 277 -26.57 16.28 12.49
CA ARG A 277 -27.84 17.03 12.62
C ARG A 277 -28.09 17.31 14.09
N LYS A 278 -28.42 18.56 14.39
CA LYS A 278 -28.90 18.95 15.70
C LYS A 278 -30.23 18.23 15.95
N ASP A 279 -30.32 17.46 17.05
CA ASP A 279 -31.58 16.86 17.44
C ASP A 279 -32.54 17.96 17.95
N VAL A 280 -33.34 18.47 16.99
CA VAL A 280 -34.33 19.51 17.30
C VAL A 280 -35.50 18.98 18.17
N THR A 281 -35.66 17.63 18.21
CA THR A 281 -36.71 17.00 19.00
C THR A 281 -36.30 16.72 20.45
N ALA A 282 -34.98 16.72 20.74
CA ALA A 282 -34.48 16.51 22.13
C ALA A 282 -34.94 17.57 23.11
N LYS A 283 -35.25 18.78 22.62
CA LYS A 283 -35.83 19.88 23.45
C LYS A 283 -37.35 19.79 23.61
N CYS A 284 -38.00 18.84 22.94
CA CYS A 284 -39.47 18.68 23.00
C CYS A 284 -39.88 17.62 24.00
N TYR A 285 -39.27 17.63 25.19
CA TYR A 285 -39.68 16.75 26.29
C TYR A 285 -41.01 17.26 26.86
N GLY A 286 -42.02 16.39 26.94
CA GLY A 286 -43.24 16.64 27.69
C GLY A 286 -44.47 16.98 26.85
N GLY A 287 -44.73 16.30 25.75
CA GLY A 287 -46.08 16.13 25.23
C GLY A 287 -46.78 17.30 24.52
N ASP A 288 -46.13 18.47 24.37
CA ASP A 288 -46.72 19.58 23.62
C ASP A 288 -46.51 19.44 22.13
N ILE A 289 -47.51 18.87 21.46
CA ILE A 289 -47.56 18.61 20.02
C ILE A 289 -47.48 19.91 19.23
N THR A 290 -48.00 21.01 19.73
CA THR A 290 -48.02 22.33 19.09
C THR A 290 -46.62 22.92 19.02
N ARG A 291 -45.85 22.79 20.09
CA ARG A 291 -44.45 23.22 20.12
C ARG A 291 -43.54 22.37 19.24
N LYS A 292 -43.78 21.06 19.16
CA LYS A 292 -43.10 20.13 18.21
C LYS A 292 -43.34 20.53 16.76
N ARG A 293 -44.57 20.84 16.39
CA ARG A 293 -44.94 21.25 15.03
C ARG A 293 -44.27 22.57 14.65
N LYS A 294 -44.29 23.56 15.53
CA LYS A 294 -43.65 24.87 15.31
C LYS A 294 -42.14 24.82 15.22
N LEU A 295 -41.47 23.82 15.82
CA LEU A 295 -40.03 23.59 15.73
C LEU A 295 -39.63 22.81 14.48
N LEU A 296 -40.52 22.06 13.85
CA LEU A 296 -40.31 21.31 12.62
C LEU A 296 -40.69 22.11 11.36
N GLU A 297 -41.46 23.18 11.51
CA GLU A 297 -41.91 24.07 10.42
C GLU A 297 -40.95 25.26 10.18
N ASN A 298 -39.97 25.50 11.08
CA ASN A 298 -38.86 26.45 10.94
C ASN A 298 -37.54 25.72 10.66
#